data_74bf844f816203a9e19ae32e87af9f76
#
_entry.id   74bf844f816203a9e19ae32e87af9f76
#
_cell.length_a   1.000
_cell.length_b   1.000
_cell.length_c   1.000
_cell.angle_alpha   90.00
_cell.angle_beta   90.00
_cell.angle_gamma   90.00
#
_symmetry.space_group_name_H-M   'P 1'
#
loop_
_entity.id
_entity.type
_entity.pdbx_description
1 polymer ?
#
loop_
_entity_poly.entity_id
_entity_poly.type
_entity_poly.pdbx_seq_one_letter_code
_entity_poly.pdbx_strand_id
1 'polypeptide(L)'
;MKTNKIIRLLTVITAAVCVAVTASAHTSHKEEWKAKMKSEKIAFLTSEIGLTPEDAQVFWPVYNQVENEKDAAMTNVIDSYRNLRKATEEGKTGKELSNLLDKYADAQKKLRDIENDAVARYKKVLSVEKVAKLFVAEEKFRRNHIRNMKGGQQSHENEKPGSRK
;
A
#
# COMPACT_ATOMS: atom_id res chain seq x y z
N MET A 1 -45.68 9.80 -30.01
CA MET A 1 -44.23 10.09 -30.15
C MET A 1 -43.53 10.64 -28.88
N LYS A 2 -44.23 11.13 -27.85
CA LYS A 2 -43.61 11.68 -26.60
C LYS A 2 -43.28 10.62 -25.57
N THR A 3 -44.01 9.51 -25.46
CA THR A 3 -43.83 8.43 -24.48
C THR A 3 -42.51 7.65 -24.66
N ASN A 4 -42.09 7.45 -25.92
CA ASN A 4 -40.83 6.69 -26.17
C ASN A 4 -39.55 7.44 -25.78
N LYS A 5 -39.58 8.79 -25.72
CA LYS A 5 -38.44 9.60 -25.25
C LYS A 5 -38.31 9.56 -23.74
N ILE A 6 -39.43 9.52 -23.01
CA ILE A 6 -39.44 9.43 -21.52
C ILE A 6 -38.95 8.07 -21.07
N ILE A 7 -39.36 6.99 -21.74
CA ILE A 7 -38.92 5.62 -21.43
C ILE A 7 -37.41 5.47 -21.71
N ARG A 8 -36.91 6.02 -22.82
CA ARG A 8 -35.45 6.01 -23.12
C ARG A 8 -34.64 6.85 -22.12
N LEU A 9 -35.19 7.96 -21.61
CA LEU A 9 -34.53 8.78 -20.60
C LEU A 9 -34.47 8.07 -19.25
N LEU A 10 -35.54 7.37 -18.85
CA LEU A 10 -35.60 6.59 -17.60
C LEU A 10 -34.66 5.38 -17.63
N THR A 11 -34.50 4.70 -18.77
CA THR A 11 -33.56 3.57 -18.90
C THR A 11 -32.09 3.99 -18.84
N VAL A 12 -31.75 5.19 -19.33
CA VAL A 12 -30.38 5.73 -19.24
C VAL A 12 -30.03 6.14 -17.81
N ILE A 13 -30.98 6.70 -17.06
CA ILE A 13 -30.78 7.11 -15.66
C ILE A 13 -30.59 5.89 -14.76
N THR A 14 -31.37 4.81 -14.96
CA THR A 14 -31.21 3.58 -14.17
C THR A 14 -29.87 2.88 -14.43
N ALA A 15 -29.37 2.86 -15.66
CA ALA A 15 -28.07 2.30 -15.99
C ALA A 15 -26.90 3.09 -15.36
N ALA A 16 -27.00 4.43 -15.32
CA ALA A 16 -25.98 5.29 -14.71
C ALA A 16 -25.89 5.13 -13.18
N VAL A 17 -27.03 4.91 -12.51
CA VAL A 17 -27.06 4.71 -11.04
C VAL A 17 -26.46 3.36 -10.64
N CYS A 18 -26.67 2.29 -11.42
CA CYS A 18 -26.09 0.97 -11.12
C CYS A 18 -24.55 0.95 -11.21
N VAL A 19 -23.96 1.72 -12.13
CA VAL A 19 -22.49 1.80 -12.27
C VAL A 19 -21.84 2.57 -11.12
N ALA A 20 -22.51 3.59 -10.58
CA ALA A 20 -21.99 4.38 -9.45
C ALA A 20 -21.95 3.59 -8.13
N VAL A 21 -22.91 2.70 -7.89
CA VAL A 21 -22.99 1.89 -6.65
C VAL A 21 -21.89 0.82 -6.61
N THR A 22 -21.52 0.23 -7.73
CA THR A 22 -20.46 -0.80 -7.77
C THR A 22 -19.06 -0.23 -7.56
N ALA A 23 -18.79 0.99 -8.02
CA ALA A 23 -17.51 1.66 -7.80
C ALA A 23 -17.30 2.04 -6.32
N SER A 24 -18.37 2.46 -5.62
CA SER A 24 -18.31 2.83 -4.20
C SER A 24 -18.07 1.60 -3.30
N ALA A 25 -18.64 0.44 -3.62
CA ALA A 25 -18.44 -0.79 -2.85
C ALA A 25 -17.00 -1.31 -2.92
N HIS A 26 -16.33 -1.15 -4.06
CA HIS A 26 -14.96 -1.63 -4.24
C HIS A 26 -13.92 -0.74 -3.53
N THR A 27 -14.14 0.56 -3.45
CA THR A 27 -13.30 1.49 -2.67
C THR A 27 -13.46 1.26 -1.17
N SER A 28 -14.68 1.02 -0.68
CA SER A 28 -14.96 0.70 0.73
C SER A 28 -14.20 -0.53 1.21
N HIS A 29 -14.25 -1.64 0.50
CA HIS A 29 -13.57 -2.88 0.88
C HIS A 29 -12.04 -2.73 0.95
N LYS A 30 -11.43 -1.96 0.06
CA LYS A 30 -9.99 -1.70 0.07
C LYS A 30 -9.58 -0.86 1.28
N GLU A 31 -10.36 0.14 1.64
CA GLU A 31 -10.07 0.99 2.80
C GLU A 31 -10.29 0.24 4.12
N GLU A 32 -11.33 -0.58 4.22
CA GLU A 32 -11.56 -1.48 5.37
C GLU A 32 -10.40 -2.46 5.56
N TRP A 33 -9.93 -3.08 4.48
CA TRP A 33 -8.76 -3.98 4.53
C TRP A 33 -7.50 -3.26 5.01
N LYS A 34 -7.21 -2.05 4.50
CA LYS A 34 -6.07 -1.24 4.96
C LYS A 34 -6.19 -0.88 6.43
N ALA A 35 -7.36 -0.46 6.89
CA ALA A 35 -7.60 -0.12 8.28
C ALA A 35 -7.39 -1.34 9.20
N LYS A 36 -7.88 -2.51 8.81
CA LYS A 36 -7.66 -3.78 9.51
C LYS A 36 -6.17 -4.11 9.59
N MET A 37 -5.45 -4.06 8.47
CA MET A 37 -4.01 -4.33 8.43
C MET A 37 -3.21 -3.36 9.31
N LYS A 38 -3.59 -2.08 9.31
CA LYS A 38 -2.96 -1.08 10.17
C LYS A 38 -3.19 -1.39 11.65
N SER A 39 -4.42 -1.75 12.01
CA SER A 39 -4.76 -2.13 13.39
C SER A 39 -4.00 -3.38 13.85
N GLU A 40 -3.94 -4.42 13.02
CA GLU A 40 -3.17 -5.63 13.30
C GLU A 40 -1.68 -5.34 13.46
N LYS A 41 -1.09 -4.48 12.59
CA LYS A 41 0.31 -4.06 12.69
C LYS A 41 0.57 -3.32 14.00
N ILE A 42 -0.29 -2.39 14.39
CA ILE A 42 -0.17 -1.64 15.64
C ILE A 42 -0.19 -2.58 16.84
N ALA A 43 -1.17 -3.47 16.93
CA ALA A 43 -1.28 -4.43 18.03
C ALA A 43 -0.05 -5.34 18.11
N PHE A 44 0.40 -5.87 16.97
CA PHE A 44 1.56 -6.73 16.87
C PHE A 44 2.86 -6.01 17.31
N LEU A 45 3.13 -4.82 16.78
CA LEU A 45 4.33 -4.06 17.11
C LEU A 45 4.33 -3.62 18.58
N THR A 46 3.20 -3.17 19.13
CA THR A 46 3.06 -2.81 20.53
C THR A 46 3.50 -3.97 21.44
N SER A 47 3.03 -5.18 21.14
CA SER A 47 3.33 -6.39 21.90
C SER A 47 4.81 -6.82 21.75
N GLU A 48 5.32 -6.91 20.52
CA GLU A 48 6.69 -7.41 20.25
C GLU A 48 7.78 -6.46 20.79
N ILE A 49 7.54 -5.15 20.73
CA ILE A 49 8.47 -4.14 21.25
C ILE A 49 8.39 -4.04 22.78
N GLY A 50 7.23 -4.35 23.35
CA GLY A 50 6.94 -4.15 24.77
C GLY A 50 6.77 -2.65 25.08
N LEU A 51 5.94 -1.93 24.28
CA LEU A 51 5.66 -0.52 24.51
C LEU A 51 4.78 -0.35 25.77
N THR A 52 5.21 0.53 26.66
CA THR A 52 4.34 1.03 27.75
C THR A 52 3.36 2.07 27.19
N PRO A 53 2.31 2.44 27.94
CA PRO A 53 1.41 3.55 27.51
C PRO A 53 2.19 4.84 27.24
N GLU A 54 3.19 5.16 28.04
CA GLU A 54 4.03 6.37 27.93
C GLU A 54 4.88 6.30 26.64
N ASP A 55 5.54 5.16 26.38
CA ASP A 55 6.27 4.94 25.12
C ASP A 55 5.32 5.13 23.90
N ALA A 56 4.14 4.53 23.96
CA ALA A 56 3.19 4.57 22.86
C ALA A 56 2.75 6.00 22.52
N GLN A 57 2.55 6.86 23.53
CA GLN A 57 2.16 8.26 23.32
C GLN A 57 3.18 9.06 22.50
N VAL A 58 4.48 8.83 22.72
CA VAL A 58 5.54 9.56 22.01
C VAL A 58 5.99 8.85 20.74
N PHE A 59 5.90 7.54 20.70
CA PHE A 59 6.36 6.73 19.56
C PHE A 59 5.41 6.78 18.36
N TRP A 60 4.11 6.53 18.55
CA TRP A 60 3.16 6.40 17.44
C TRP A 60 3.05 7.65 16.57
N PRO A 61 3.07 8.88 17.09
CA PRO A 61 3.10 10.07 16.22
C PRO A 61 4.32 10.09 15.29
N VAL A 62 5.52 9.78 15.83
CA VAL A 62 6.77 9.75 15.05
C VAL A 62 6.74 8.61 14.02
N TYR A 63 6.29 7.42 14.44
CA TYR A 63 6.15 6.26 13.57
C TYR A 63 5.19 6.53 12.40
N ASN A 64 4.00 7.05 12.68
CA ASN A 64 3.03 7.36 11.64
C ASN A 64 3.54 8.42 10.66
N GLN A 65 4.29 9.42 11.14
CA GLN A 65 4.90 10.41 10.27
C GLN A 65 5.92 9.76 9.31
N VAL A 66 6.81 8.91 9.83
CA VAL A 66 7.79 8.18 9.01
C VAL A 66 7.09 7.28 7.99
N GLU A 67 6.06 6.53 8.39
CA GLU A 67 5.32 5.67 7.46
C GLU A 67 4.63 6.49 6.35
N ASN A 68 4.03 7.63 6.67
CA ASN A 68 3.45 8.50 5.65
C ASN A 68 4.50 9.05 4.67
N GLU A 69 5.69 9.43 5.15
CA GLU A 69 6.81 9.87 4.31
C GLU A 69 7.31 8.73 3.41
N LYS A 70 7.42 7.50 3.94
CA LYS A 70 7.78 6.31 3.18
C LYS A 70 6.74 5.97 2.10
N ASP A 71 5.46 6.03 2.44
CA ASP A 71 4.37 5.76 1.49
C ASP A 71 4.37 6.77 0.34
N ALA A 72 4.57 8.06 0.62
CA ALA A 72 4.69 9.10 -0.39
C ALA A 72 5.93 8.88 -1.28
N ALA A 73 7.08 8.54 -0.69
CA ALA A 73 8.31 8.27 -1.43
C ALA A 73 8.18 6.99 -2.29
N MET A 74 7.55 5.93 -1.76
CA MET A 74 7.27 4.70 -2.51
C MET A 74 6.36 4.96 -3.71
N THR A 75 5.33 5.81 -3.54
CA THR A 75 4.47 6.24 -4.66
C THR A 75 5.30 6.90 -5.76
N ASN A 76 6.23 7.79 -5.41
CA ASN A 76 7.13 8.43 -6.37
C ASN A 76 8.05 7.41 -7.08
N VAL A 77 8.55 6.40 -6.38
CA VAL A 77 9.33 5.30 -6.98
C VAL A 77 8.50 4.56 -8.01
N ILE A 78 7.26 4.18 -7.66
CA ILE A 78 6.35 3.45 -8.55
C ILE A 78 6.03 4.28 -9.80
N ASP A 79 5.72 5.57 -9.63
CA ASP A 79 5.35 6.44 -10.75
C ASP A 79 6.56 6.73 -11.66
N SER A 80 7.75 6.94 -11.08
CA SER A 80 8.99 7.10 -11.85
C SER A 80 9.33 5.84 -12.64
N TYR A 81 9.15 4.66 -12.04
CA TYR A 81 9.32 3.37 -12.71
C TYR A 81 8.32 3.19 -13.87
N ARG A 82 7.04 3.52 -13.65
CA ARG A 82 6.00 3.44 -14.71
C ARG A 82 6.34 4.32 -15.90
N ASN A 83 6.79 5.55 -15.63
CA ASN A 83 7.20 6.49 -16.67
C ASN A 83 8.42 5.99 -17.45
N LEU A 84 9.43 5.47 -16.75
CA LEU A 84 10.62 4.88 -17.35
C LEU A 84 10.26 3.67 -18.22
N ARG A 85 9.43 2.75 -17.70
CA ARG A 85 8.96 1.57 -18.43
C ARG A 85 8.21 1.98 -19.70
N LYS A 86 7.25 2.91 -19.59
CA LYS A 86 6.49 3.40 -20.73
C LYS A 86 7.40 3.99 -21.82
N ALA A 87 8.36 4.82 -21.45
CA ALA A 87 9.31 5.39 -22.38
C ALA A 87 10.18 4.32 -23.08
N THR A 88 10.56 3.27 -22.36
CA THR A 88 11.30 2.12 -22.92
C THR A 88 10.42 1.34 -23.92
N GLU A 89 9.17 1.08 -23.60
CA GLU A 89 8.21 0.42 -24.48
C GLU A 89 7.89 1.23 -25.75
N GLU A 90 7.92 2.58 -25.64
CA GLU A 90 7.74 3.51 -26.75
C GLU A 90 9.03 3.71 -27.60
N GLY A 91 10.13 3.05 -27.23
CA GLY A 91 11.42 3.18 -27.96
C GLY A 91 12.09 4.53 -27.79
N LYS A 92 11.82 5.29 -26.71
CA LYS A 92 12.52 6.53 -26.41
C LYS A 92 14.00 6.28 -26.21
N THR A 93 14.83 7.25 -26.60
CA THR A 93 16.29 7.15 -26.54
C THR A 93 16.94 8.45 -26.08
N GLY A 94 18.26 8.42 -25.89
CA GLY A 94 19.06 9.60 -25.62
C GLY A 94 18.71 10.31 -24.33
N LYS A 95 18.66 11.65 -24.39
CA LYS A 95 18.52 12.52 -23.22
C LYS A 95 17.17 12.31 -22.47
N GLU A 96 16.10 12.02 -23.21
CA GLU A 96 14.78 11.80 -22.61
C GLU A 96 14.79 10.56 -21.71
N LEU A 97 15.33 9.44 -22.21
CA LEU A 97 15.44 8.21 -21.43
C LEU A 97 16.41 8.34 -20.25
N SER A 98 17.55 9.03 -20.45
CA SER A 98 18.50 9.34 -19.37
C SER A 98 17.83 10.11 -18.24
N ASN A 99 17.07 11.17 -18.53
CA ASN A 99 16.37 11.96 -17.53
C ASN A 99 15.34 11.15 -16.73
N LEU A 100 14.67 10.19 -17.38
CA LEU A 100 13.70 9.32 -16.68
C LEU A 100 14.39 8.29 -15.79
N LEU A 101 15.55 7.78 -16.22
CA LEU A 101 16.39 6.90 -15.42
C LEU A 101 16.93 7.62 -14.17
N ASP A 102 17.40 8.85 -14.32
CA ASP A 102 17.87 9.68 -13.21
C ASP A 102 16.74 9.94 -12.20
N LYS A 103 15.55 10.31 -12.68
CA LYS A 103 14.37 10.50 -11.81
C LYS A 103 14.01 9.25 -11.03
N TYR A 104 14.09 8.07 -11.64
CA TYR A 104 13.84 6.82 -10.96
C TYR A 104 14.91 6.53 -9.89
N ALA A 105 16.19 6.76 -10.21
CA ALA A 105 17.28 6.59 -9.26
C ALA A 105 17.16 7.55 -8.05
N ASP A 106 16.83 8.82 -8.31
CA ASP A 106 16.61 9.83 -7.28
C ASP A 106 15.41 9.48 -6.36
N ALA A 107 14.32 8.99 -6.94
CA ALA A 107 13.16 8.54 -6.16
C ALA A 107 13.53 7.38 -5.23
N GLN A 108 14.30 6.40 -5.71
CA GLN A 108 14.80 5.29 -4.89
C GLN A 108 15.74 5.78 -3.78
N LYS A 109 16.65 6.72 -4.11
CA LYS A 109 17.54 7.31 -3.12
C LYS A 109 16.76 7.99 -2.03
N LYS A 110 15.76 8.81 -2.36
CA LYS A 110 14.92 9.52 -1.38
C LYS A 110 14.20 8.56 -0.44
N LEU A 111 13.67 7.44 -0.93
CA LEU A 111 13.06 6.42 -0.09
C LEU A 111 14.07 5.84 0.91
N ARG A 112 15.27 5.47 0.45
CA ARG A 112 16.34 4.96 1.33
C ARG A 112 16.80 5.98 2.37
N ASP A 113 16.88 7.26 2.00
CA ASP A 113 17.26 8.34 2.91
C ASP A 113 16.24 8.47 4.06
N ILE A 114 14.92 8.38 3.76
CA ILE A 114 13.85 8.36 4.78
C ILE A 114 13.98 7.13 5.69
N GLU A 115 14.23 5.96 5.14
CA GLU A 115 14.40 4.71 5.91
C GLU A 115 15.60 4.78 6.85
N ASN A 116 16.71 5.34 6.39
CA ASN A 116 17.92 5.53 7.20
C ASN A 116 17.70 6.57 8.31
N ASP A 117 17.03 7.70 8.01
CA ASP A 117 16.73 8.75 8.98
C ASP A 117 15.75 8.27 10.06
N ALA A 118 14.85 7.36 9.72
CA ALA A 118 13.88 6.80 10.65
C ALA A 118 14.54 6.21 11.91
N VAL A 119 15.70 5.56 11.79
CA VAL A 119 16.45 5.01 12.92
C VAL A 119 16.79 6.11 13.93
N ALA A 120 17.30 7.25 13.46
CA ALA A 120 17.66 8.37 14.31
C ALA A 120 16.42 9.00 14.96
N ARG A 121 15.31 9.10 14.22
CA ARG A 121 14.03 9.62 14.73
C ARG A 121 13.45 8.73 15.84
N TYR A 122 13.46 7.41 15.66
CA TYR A 122 12.96 6.47 16.66
C TYR A 122 13.81 6.46 17.92
N LYS A 123 15.14 6.58 17.81
CA LYS A 123 16.07 6.69 18.96
C LYS A 123 15.87 7.94 19.82
N LYS A 124 15.16 8.96 19.32
CA LYS A 124 14.81 10.14 20.11
C LYS A 124 13.64 9.90 21.07
N VAL A 125 12.83 8.87 20.81
CA VAL A 125 11.58 8.61 21.53
C VAL A 125 11.54 7.23 22.20
N LEU A 126 12.43 6.32 21.81
CA LEU A 126 12.54 4.97 22.39
C LEU A 126 14.00 4.64 22.75
N SER A 127 14.21 3.70 23.70
CA SER A 127 15.53 3.13 23.93
C SER A 127 16.05 2.37 22.72
N VAL A 128 17.37 2.21 22.61
CA VAL A 128 18.02 1.51 21.50
C VAL A 128 17.53 0.07 21.37
N GLU A 129 17.27 -0.60 22.51
CA GLU A 129 16.77 -1.97 22.56
C GLU A 129 15.35 -2.06 21.98
N LYS A 130 14.48 -1.10 22.30
CA LYS A 130 13.12 -1.03 21.73
C LYS A 130 13.13 -0.71 20.23
N VAL A 131 14.05 0.16 19.80
CA VAL A 131 14.25 0.43 18.36
C VAL A 131 14.74 -0.83 17.64
N ALA A 132 15.68 -1.58 18.19
CA ALA A 132 16.12 -2.83 17.60
C ALA A 132 14.98 -3.86 17.49
N LYS A 133 14.16 -4.00 18.55
CA LYS A 133 12.96 -4.85 18.53
C LYS A 133 11.95 -4.40 17.48
N LEU A 134 11.78 -3.08 17.27
CA LEU A 134 10.90 -2.54 16.23
C LEU A 134 11.26 -3.08 14.84
N PHE A 135 12.54 -2.97 14.44
CA PHE A 135 12.97 -3.45 13.11
C PHE A 135 12.82 -4.96 12.95
N VAL A 136 13.11 -5.73 14.01
CA VAL A 136 12.89 -7.19 14.01
C VAL A 136 11.40 -7.51 13.89
N ALA A 137 10.56 -6.80 14.64
CA ALA A 137 9.11 -7.01 14.62
C ALA A 137 8.48 -6.61 13.28
N GLU A 138 8.89 -5.51 12.67
CA GLU A 138 8.44 -5.12 11.33
C GLU A 138 8.75 -6.19 10.28
N GLU A 139 9.98 -6.72 10.29
CA GLU A 139 10.36 -7.78 9.38
C GLU A 139 9.58 -9.09 9.63
N LYS A 140 9.34 -9.44 10.89
CA LYS A 140 8.52 -10.59 11.28
C LYS A 140 7.07 -10.43 10.81
N PHE A 141 6.48 -9.24 10.99
CA PHE A 141 5.13 -8.92 10.52
C PHE A 141 5.04 -9.03 8.99
N ARG A 142 5.98 -8.44 8.28
CA ARG A 142 6.06 -8.49 6.81
C ARG A 142 6.14 -9.92 6.28
N ARG A 143 6.99 -10.76 6.85
CA ARG A 143 7.13 -12.18 6.45
C ARG A 143 5.86 -12.98 6.71
N ASN A 144 5.25 -12.79 7.88
CA ASN A 144 3.99 -13.46 8.23
C ASN A 144 2.87 -13.08 7.27
N HIS A 145 2.79 -11.79 6.92
CA HIS A 145 1.79 -11.30 5.97
C HIS A 145 1.97 -11.92 4.57
N ILE A 146 3.20 -11.94 4.03
CA ILE A 146 3.51 -12.56 2.73
C ILE A 146 3.17 -14.05 2.74
N ARG A 147 3.49 -14.76 3.82
CA ARG A 147 3.19 -16.19 3.96
C ARG A 147 1.69 -16.46 3.94
N ASN A 148 0.91 -15.66 4.67
CA ASN A 148 -0.54 -15.81 4.72
C ASN A 148 -1.21 -15.52 3.37
N MET A 149 -0.71 -14.52 2.62
CA MET A 149 -1.19 -14.25 1.25
C MET A 149 -0.93 -15.43 0.30
N LYS A 150 0.23 -16.07 0.38
CA LYS A 150 0.56 -17.25 -0.44
C LYS A 150 -0.26 -18.48 -0.05
N GLY A 151 -0.47 -18.70 1.24
CA GLY A 151 -1.28 -19.81 1.75
C GLY A 151 -2.76 -19.70 1.35
N GLY A 152 -3.32 -18.50 1.34
CA GLY A 152 -4.68 -18.23 0.87
C GLY A 152 -4.90 -18.48 -0.61
N GLN A 153 -3.88 -18.28 -1.46
CA GLN A 153 -3.97 -18.58 -2.89
C GLN A 153 -3.97 -20.09 -3.20
N GLN A 154 -3.22 -20.88 -2.43
CA GLN A 154 -3.17 -22.33 -2.63
C GLN A 154 -4.47 -23.05 -2.23
N SER A 155 -5.21 -22.53 -1.25
CA SER A 155 -6.50 -23.09 -0.87
C SER A 155 -7.60 -22.88 -1.92
N HIS A 156 -7.58 -21.78 -2.67
CA HIS A 156 -8.53 -21.51 -3.75
C HIS A 156 -8.23 -22.28 -5.06
N GLU A 157 -6.99 -22.70 -5.27
CA GLU A 157 -6.62 -23.47 -6.47
C GLU A 157 -6.99 -24.95 -6.34
N ASN A 158 -7.05 -25.47 -5.11
CA ASN A 158 -7.46 -26.85 -4.83
C ASN A 158 -8.99 -27.06 -4.76
N GLU A 159 -9.78 -26.00 -4.78
CA GLU A 159 -11.25 -26.04 -4.71
C GLU A 159 -11.95 -25.98 -6.07
N LYS A 160 -11.22 -26.08 -7.20
CA LYS A 160 -11.88 -26.25 -8.50
C LYS A 160 -12.48 -27.64 -8.61
N PRO A 161 -13.82 -27.81 -8.69
CA PRO A 161 -14.46 -29.10 -8.83
C PRO A 161 -13.99 -29.75 -10.13
N GLY A 162 -13.35 -30.89 -9.99
CA GLY A 162 -12.94 -31.71 -11.14
C GLY A 162 -14.14 -31.99 -12.03
N SER A 163 -14.03 -31.69 -13.31
CA SER A 163 -14.95 -32.10 -14.35
C SER A 163 -15.02 -33.64 -14.36
N ARG A 164 -16.10 -34.19 -13.83
CA ARG A 164 -16.44 -35.61 -14.04
C ARG A 164 -16.92 -35.75 -15.48
N LYS A 165 -16.16 -36.57 -16.23
CA LYS A 165 -16.62 -37.17 -17.48
C LYS A 165 -17.74 -38.17 -17.20
#